data_155531128d7fc5302cfa6cd6020c98c2
#
_entry.id   155531128d7fc5302cfa6cd6020c98c2
#
_cell.length_a   1.000
_cell.length_b   1.000
_cell.length_c   1.000
_cell.angle_alpha   90.00
_cell.angle_beta   90.00
_cell.angle_gamma   90.00
#
_symmetry.space_group_name_H-M   'P 1'
#
loop_
_entity.id
_entity.type
_entity.pdbx_description
1 polymer ?
#
loop_
_entity_poly.entity_id
_entity_poly.type
_entity_poly.pdbx_seq_one_letter_code
_entity_poly.pdbx_strand_id
1 'polypeptide(L)'
;FAMRADEMGVDIIQNCEVQSIKTKNGKVEGVKTSKGFINAKKIAVVASGHTSVLAKTAGVRLPLQSRPLQALVSEPIKPVINTVVMSNAVHAYVSQSDKGELVIGAGTDGYNSFTQRGGYDVIEETVRAIVELYPIFGKMKMLRQWGGIVDICPDASPIISKCEVKGLYFNCGWGTGGFKATPGSANVFAH
;
A
#
# COMPACT_ATOMS: atom_id res chain seq x y z
N PHE A 1 1.07 -15.97 -4.09
CA PHE A 1 2.41 -15.53 -4.50
C PHE A 1 3.48 -16.05 -3.55
N ALA A 2 3.37 -15.84 -2.22
CA ALA A 2 4.42 -16.23 -1.25
C ALA A 2 4.78 -17.72 -1.32
N MET A 3 3.80 -18.62 -1.24
CA MET A 3 4.03 -20.07 -1.39
C MET A 3 4.83 -20.41 -2.66
N ARG A 4 4.44 -19.80 -3.80
CA ARG A 4 5.14 -20.09 -5.06
C ARG A 4 6.55 -19.51 -5.09
N ALA A 5 6.79 -18.38 -4.46
CA ALA A 5 8.14 -17.81 -4.33
C ALA A 5 9.04 -18.72 -3.48
N ASP A 6 8.53 -19.22 -2.36
CA ASP A 6 9.22 -20.18 -1.48
C ASP A 6 9.60 -21.46 -2.23
N GLU A 7 8.66 -22.07 -2.96
CA GLU A 7 8.89 -23.22 -3.83
C GLU A 7 9.99 -22.97 -4.90
N MET A 8 10.17 -21.72 -5.31
CA MET A 8 11.20 -21.30 -6.25
C MET A 8 12.52 -20.93 -5.60
N GLY A 9 12.65 -21.15 -4.29
CA GLY A 9 13.88 -20.94 -3.52
C GLY A 9 14.08 -19.52 -3.01
N VAL A 10 13.01 -18.75 -2.87
CA VAL A 10 13.05 -17.41 -2.23
C VAL A 10 12.89 -17.55 -0.72
N ASP A 11 13.88 -17.11 0.04
CA ASP A 11 13.78 -17.05 1.50
C ASP A 11 12.83 -15.93 1.94
N ILE A 12 11.75 -16.30 2.65
CA ILE A 12 10.77 -15.36 3.20
C ILE A 12 10.98 -15.21 4.70
N ILE A 13 11.57 -14.10 5.12
CA ILE A 13 11.91 -13.84 6.52
C ILE A 13 10.85 -12.95 7.15
N GLN A 14 9.92 -13.56 7.87
CA GLN A 14 8.86 -12.85 8.58
C GLN A 14 9.35 -12.21 9.89
N ASN A 15 8.65 -11.17 10.37
CA ASN A 15 8.98 -10.45 11.60
C ASN A 15 10.45 -9.99 11.61
N CYS A 16 10.90 -9.46 10.47
CA CYS A 16 12.25 -8.98 10.24
C CYS A 16 12.19 -7.55 9.68
N GLU A 17 12.20 -6.57 10.57
CA GLU A 17 12.16 -5.16 10.19
C GLU A 17 13.48 -4.72 9.58
N VAL A 18 13.44 -4.12 8.40
CA VAL A 18 14.59 -3.45 7.79
C VAL A 18 14.71 -2.04 8.37
N GLN A 19 15.74 -1.81 9.15
CA GLN A 19 16.00 -0.55 9.84
C GLN A 19 16.77 0.45 8.98
N SER A 20 17.70 -0.02 8.15
CA SER A 20 18.46 0.84 7.24
C SER A 20 19.13 0.05 6.13
N ILE A 21 19.34 0.73 5.01
CA ILE A 21 20.15 0.28 3.89
C ILE A 21 21.59 0.78 4.13
N LYS A 22 22.58 -0.08 4.06
CA LYS A 22 23.98 0.28 4.19
C LYS A 22 24.64 0.39 2.83
N THR A 23 25.36 1.49 2.65
CA THR A 23 26.08 1.81 1.41
C THR A 23 27.53 2.13 1.71
N LYS A 24 28.43 1.80 0.78
CA LYS A 24 29.84 2.16 0.80
C LYS A 24 30.31 2.48 -0.61
N ASN A 25 31.04 3.57 -0.77
CA ASN A 25 31.57 4.02 -2.06
C ASN A 25 30.51 4.05 -3.18
N GLY A 26 29.29 4.54 -2.88
CA GLY A 26 28.19 4.65 -3.83
C GLY A 26 27.54 3.32 -4.25
N LYS A 27 27.74 2.22 -3.49
CA LYS A 27 27.15 0.91 -3.72
C LYS A 27 26.47 0.37 -2.46
N VAL A 28 25.45 -0.44 -2.63
CA VAL A 28 24.84 -1.16 -1.51
C VAL A 28 25.81 -2.23 -0.96
N GLU A 29 25.82 -2.40 0.36
CA GLU A 29 26.49 -3.50 1.06
C GLU A 29 25.49 -4.51 1.60
N GLY A 30 24.32 -4.04 2.02
CA GLY A 30 23.30 -4.85 2.64
C GLY A 30 22.29 -4.04 3.43
N VAL A 31 21.51 -4.72 4.23
CA VAL A 31 20.50 -4.10 5.10
C VAL A 31 20.73 -4.47 6.56
N LYS A 32 20.58 -3.47 7.44
CA LYS A 32 20.49 -3.72 8.88
C LYS A 32 19.04 -4.03 9.21
N THR A 33 18.82 -5.15 9.85
CA THR A 33 17.48 -5.61 10.26
C THR A 33 17.38 -5.79 11.77
N SER A 34 16.17 -6.00 12.27
CA SER A 34 15.92 -6.38 13.68
C SER A 34 16.52 -7.73 14.05
N LYS A 35 16.87 -8.57 13.06
CA LYS A 35 17.48 -9.90 13.26
C LYS A 35 18.97 -9.96 12.91
N GLY A 36 19.59 -8.83 12.61
CA GLY A 36 21.02 -8.76 12.24
C GLY A 36 21.24 -8.11 10.88
N PHE A 37 22.44 -8.26 10.36
CA PHE A 37 22.84 -7.69 9.09
C PHE A 37 22.74 -8.72 7.96
N ILE A 38 22.12 -8.37 6.87
CA ILE A 38 22.02 -9.20 5.66
C ILE A 38 22.85 -8.55 4.56
N ASN A 39 23.91 -9.24 4.13
CA ASN A 39 24.71 -8.79 3.00
C ASN A 39 23.96 -8.98 1.69
N ALA A 40 23.97 -7.96 0.83
CA ALA A 40 23.32 -8.03 -0.47
C ALA A 40 24.07 -7.21 -1.51
N LYS A 41 24.23 -7.75 -2.72
CA LYS A 41 24.79 -7.05 -3.88
C LYS A 41 23.79 -6.17 -4.60
N LYS A 42 22.49 -6.50 -4.45
CA LYS A 42 21.34 -5.77 -5.00
C LYS A 42 20.24 -5.70 -3.96
N ILE A 43 19.59 -4.58 -3.83
CA ILE A 43 18.46 -4.35 -2.93
C ILE A 43 17.32 -3.74 -3.73
N ALA A 44 16.16 -4.39 -3.68
CA ALA A 44 14.91 -3.87 -4.20
C ALA A 44 14.06 -3.33 -3.04
N VAL A 45 13.71 -2.06 -3.06
CA VAL A 45 12.81 -1.46 -2.06
C VAL A 45 11.40 -1.44 -2.64
N VAL A 46 10.54 -2.30 -2.07
CA VAL A 46 9.14 -2.47 -2.45
C VAL A 46 8.31 -2.42 -1.18
N ALA A 47 8.37 -1.29 -0.47
CA ALA A 47 7.85 -1.14 0.89
C ALA A 47 6.68 -0.16 1.00
N SER A 48 6.00 0.15 -0.13
CA SER A 48 4.84 1.05 -0.19
C SER A 48 5.11 2.34 0.60
N GLY A 49 4.22 2.75 1.49
CA GLY A 49 4.33 3.98 2.26
C GLY A 49 5.62 4.14 3.10
N HIS A 50 6.38 3.08 3.33
CA HIS A 50 7.67 3.15 4.05
C HIS A 50 8.88 3.28 3.13
N THR A 51 8.68 3.24 1.82
CA THR A 51 9.78 3.30 0.83
C THR A 51 10.62 4.57 0.96
N SER A 52 10.00 5.74 1.15
CA SER A 52 10.72 7.01 1.31
C SER A 52 11.60 7.05 2.57
N VAL A 53 11.17 6.39 3.65
CA VAL A 53 11.94 6.29 4.91
C VAL A 53 13.19 5.44 4.69
N LEU A 54 13.04 4.28 4.07
CA LEU A 54 14.16 3.39 3.76
C LEU A 54 15.12 4.03 2.75
N ALA A 55 14.62 4.68 1.70
CA ALA A 55 15.43 5.37 0.71
C ALA A 55 16.35 6.43 1.34
N LYS A 56 15.81 7.21 2.31
CA LYS A 56 16.61 8.21 3.04
C LYS A 56 17.80 7.61 3.78
N THR A 57 17.73 6.38 4.26
CA THR A 57 18.85 5.73 4.96
C THR A 57 20.03 5.43 4.02
N ALA A 58 19.76 5.36 2.70
CA ALA A 58 20.76 5.22 1.65
C ALA A 58 21.14 6.58 1.01
N GLY A 59 20.66 7.71 1.56
CA GLY A 59 20.91 9.05 1.00
C GLY A 59 20.03 9.41 -0.20
N VAL A 60 19.05 8.58 -0.57
CA VAL A 60 18.18 8.80 -1.72
C VAL A 60 16.89 9.51 -1.27
N ARG A 61 16.50 10.55 -2.00
CA ARG A 61 15.21 11.24 -1.83
C ARG A 61 14.26 10.86 -2.96
N LEU A 62 13.09 10.37 -2.60
CA LEU A 62 12.01 10.07 -3.53
C LEU A 62 10.87 11.08 -3.35
N PRO A 63 10.20 11.51 -4.43
CA PRO A 63 9.06 12.44 -4.37
C PRO A 63 7.78 11.74 -3.92
N LEU A 64 7.85 10.99 -2.82
CA LEU A 64 6.74 10.21 -2.30
C LEU A 64 6.13 10.87 -1.08
N GLN A 65 4.81 10.86 -1.03
CA GLN A 65 4.01 11.19 0.13
C GLN A 65 3.42 9.91 0.72
N SER A 66 3.56 9.72 2.03
CA SER A 66 2.97 8.58 2.73
C SER A 66 1.69 9.03 3.42
N ARG A 67 0.54 8.48 3.02
CA ARG A 67 -0.76 8.88 3.53
C ARG A 67 -1.55 7.67 4.01
N PRO A 68 -2.33 7.77 5.09
CA PRO A 68 -3.30 6.76 5.47
C PRO A 68 -4.39 6.63 4.40
N LEU A 69 -4.62 5.42 3.93
CA LEU A 69 -5.76 5.04 3.11
C LEU A 69 -6.71 4.24 3.98
N GLN A 70 -7.94 4.70 4.10
CA GLN A 70 -8.90 4.18 5.07
C GLN A 70 -9.97 3.32 4.40
N ALA A 71 -10.41 2.30 5.11
CA ALA A 71 -11.50 1.45 4.71
C ALA A 71 -12.41 1.12 5.90
N LEU A 72 -13.65 0.81 5.59
CA LEU A 72 -14.72 0.49 6.52
C LEU A 72 -15.28 -0.89 6.21
N VAL A 73 -15.78 -1.57 7.22
CA VAL A 73 -16.56 -2.80 7.04
C VAL A 73 -17.89 -2.70 7.79
N SER A 74 -18.97 -3.09 7.13
CA SER A 74 -20.32 -3.09 7.71
C SER A 74 -20.63 -4.38 8.48
N GLU A 75 -21.75 -4.38 9.18
CA GLU A 75 -22.43 -5.62 9.56
C GLU A 75 -22.79 -6.44 8.31
N PRO A 76 -22.89 -7.79 8.42
CA PRO A 76 -23.30 -8.62 7.29
C PRO A 76 -24.77 -8.38 6.95
N ILE A 77 -25.04 -8.25 5.67
CA ILE A 77 -26.40 -8.12 5.11
C ILE A 77 -26.63 -9.19 4.04
N LYS A 78 -27.86 -9.32 3.59
CA LYS A 78 -28.18 -10.19 2.45
C LYS A 78 -27.38 -9.78 1.21
N PRO A 79 -27.02 -10.73 0.31
CA PRO A 79 -26.32 -10.39 -0.92
C PRO A 79 -27.12 -9.37 -1.76
N VAL A 80 -26.51 -8.23 -2.04
CA VAL A 80 -27.08 -7.14 -2.84
C VAL A 80 -26.12 -6.63 -3.90
N ILE A 81 -24.81 -6.91 -3.76
CA ILE A 81 -23.77 -6.56 -4.72
C ILE A 81 -22.93 -7.79 -5.00
N ASN A 82 -22.82 -8.18 -6.25
CA ASN A 82 -22.03 -9.34 -6.70
C ASN A 82 -20.74 -8.94 -7.46
N THR A 83 -20.42 -7.65 -7.47
CA THR A 83 -19.22 -7.10 -8.11
C THR A 83 -18.68 -5.93 -7.29
N VAL A 84 -17.42 -5.56 -7.54
CA VAL A 84 -16.86 -4.32 -6.97
C VAL A 84 -17.37 -3.14 -7.79
N VAL A 85 -17.96 -2.17 -7.12
CA VAL A 85 -18.38 -0.91 -7.72
C VAL A 85 -17.44 0.20 -7.25
N MET A 86 -16.87 0.94 -8.17
CA MET A 86 -16.00 2.08 -7.89
C MET A 86 -16.51 3.31 -8.64
N SER A 87 -16.64 4.42 -7.96
CA SER A 87 -17.01 5.71 -8.54
C SER A 87 -15.89 6.72 -8.37
N ASN A 88 -15.39 7.23 -9.49
CA ASN A 88 -14.42 8.32 -9.47
C ASN A 88 -15.07 9.68 -9.19
N ALA A 89 -16.38 9.81 -9.40
CA ALA A 89 -17.10 11.05 -9.16
C ALA A 89 -17.24 11.36 -7.66
N VAL A 90 -17.46 10.33 -6.85
CA VAL A 90 -17.60 10.46 -5.38
C VAL A 90 -16.41 9.84 -4.63
N HIS A 91 -15.38 9.41 -5.35
CA HIS A 91 -14.14 8.85 -4.79
C HIS A 91 -14.34 7.72 -3.78
N ALA A 92 -15.27 6.81 -4.06
CA ALA A 92 -15.56 5.69 -3.18
C ALA A 92 -15.71 4.39 -3.96
N TYR A 93 -15.41 3.28 -3.29
CA TYR A 93 -15.72 1.94 -3.77
C TYR A 93 -16.51 1.17 -2.72
N VAL A 94 -17.26 0.18 -3.20
CA VAL A 94 -17.95 -0.79 -2.36
C VAL A 94 -17.88 -2.18 -3.00
N SER A 95 -17.65 -3.18 -2.16
CA SER A 95 -17.77 -4.59 -2.52
C SER A 95 -18.44 -5.33 -1.37
N GLN A 96 -19.06 -6.44 -1.68
CA GLN A 96 -19.65 -7.31 -0.66
C GLN A 96 -18.84 -8.60 -0.54
N SER A 97 -18.53 -9.00 0.69
CA SER A 97 -17.85 -10.26 0.96
C SER A 97 -18.81 -11.46 0.83
N ASP A 98 -18.28 -12.66 0.71
CA ASP A 98 -19.09 -13.90 0.71
C ASP A 98 -19.85 -14.11 2.01
N LYS A 99 -19.44 -13.45 3.09
CA LYS A 99 -20.11 -13.48 4.40
C LYS A 99 -21.19 -12.42 4.56
N GLY A 100 -21.30 -11.52 3.60
CA GLY A 100 -22.32 -10.47 3.54
C GLY A 100 -21.88 -9.07 3.98
N GLU A 101 -20.67 -8.89 4.56
CA GLU A 101 -20.20 -7.57 4.94
C GLU A 101 -19.86 -6.73 3.69
N LEU A 102 -20.20 -5.46 3.74
CA LEU A 102 -19.70 -4.49 2.75
C LEU A 102 -18.32 -3.99 3.18
N VAL A 103 -17.38 -4.03 2.26
CA VAL A 103 -16.09 -3.36 2.36
C VAL A 103 -16.15 -2.08 1.56
N ILE A 104 -15.94 -0.96 2.23
CA ILE A 104 -16.13 0.39 1.71
C ILE A 104 -14.82 1.17 1.88
N GLY A 105 -14.41 1.87 0.84
CA GLY A 105 -13.23 2.75 0.83
C GLY A 105 -13.30 3.70 -0.37
N ALA A 106 -12.33 4.51 -0.67
CA ALA A 106 -10.98 4.60 -0.18
C ALA A 106 -10.60 6.07 0.03
N GLY A 107 -11.02 6.65 1.14
CA GLY A 107 -10.59 7.98 1.51
C GLY A 107 -9.14 7.98 2.03
N THR A 108 -8.40 9.04 1.72
CA THR A 108 -7.06 9.26 2.25
C THR A 108 -7.01 10.54 3.04
N ASP A 109 -6.23 10.57 4.11
CA ASP A 109 -5.94 11.82 4.80
C ASP A 109 -5.20 12.79 3.87
N GLY A 110 -5.48 14.08 3.99
CA GLY A 110 -4.87 15.14 3.17
C GLY A 110 -3.40 15.46 3.51
N TYR A 111 -2.79 14.76 4.47
CA TYR A 111 -1.46 15.03 5.01
C TYR A 111 -0.62 13.76 5.14
N ASN A 112 0.69 13.95 5.19
CA ASN A 112 1.62 12.84 5.42
C ASN A 112 1.50 12.29 6.83
N SER A 113 1.27 10.98 6.94
CA SER A 113 1.17 10.29 8.22
C SER A 113 1.45 8.80 8.06
N PHE A 114 1.91 8.17 9.13
CA PHE A 114 2.07 6.73 9.26
C PHE A 114 1.06 6.12 10.23
N THR A 115 0.02 6.87 10.60
CA THR A 115 -1.06 6.32 11.43
C THR A 115 -1.85 5.28 10.65
N GLN A 116 -2.21 4.20 11.32
CA GLN A 116 -3.12 3.18 10.80
C GLN A 116 -4.52 3.30 11.41
N ARG A 117 -4.76 4.40 12.11
CA ARG A 117 -6.07 4.75 12.67
C ARG A 117 -6.81 5.62 11.67
N GLY A 118 -8.11 5.41 11.58
CA GLY A 118 -8.97 6.24 10.77
C GLY A 118 -9.25 7.61 11.38
N GLY A 119 -9.49 8.60 10.53
CA GLY A 119 -9.97 9.93 10.89
C GLY A 119 -11.49 10.04 10.68
N TYR A 120 -12.13 10.88 11.48
CA TYR A 120 -13.58 11.09 11.41
C TYR A 120 -14.01 11.70 10.07
N ASP A 121 -13.26 12.66 9.56
CA ASP A 121 -13.56 13.36 8.30
C ASP A 121 -13.62 12.37 7.13
N VAL A 122 -12.64 11.46 7.05
CA VAL A 122 -12.60 10.43 6.00
C VAL A 122 -13.75 9.42 6.13
N ILE A 123 -14.14 9.08 7.37
CA ILE A 123 -15.33 8.24 7.59
C ILE A 123 -16.58 8.92 7.05
N GLU A 124 -16.79 10.17 7.44
CA GLU A 124 -17.98 10.93 7.06
C GLU A 124 -18.07 11.07 5.54
N GLU A 125 -16.99 11.48 4.88
CA GLU A 125 -16.93 11.60 3.42
C GLU A 125 -17.21 10.26 2.72
N THR A 126 -16.59 9.19 3.18
CA THR A 126 -16.74 7.86 2.59
C THR A 126 -18.18 7.34 2.75
N VAL A 127 -18.75 7.49 3.95
CA VAL A 127 -20.15 7.06 4.20
C VAL A 127 -21.12 7.90 3.40
N ARG A 128 -20.92 9.21 3.33
CA ARG A 128 -21.76 10.11 2.51
C ARG A 128 -21.74 9.68 1.05
N ALA A 129 -20.55 9.44 0.48
CA ALA A 129 -20.38 9.00 -0.90
C ALA A 129 -21.11 7.66 -1.18
N ILE A 130 -21.04 6.71 -0.26
CA ILE A 130 -21.70 5.41 -0.42
C ILE A 130 -23.23 5.53 -0.30
N VAL A 131 -23.72 6.36 0.60
CA VAL A 131 -25.18 6.59 0.74
C VAL A 131 -25.74 7.35 -0.46
N GLU A 132 -24.95 8.23 -1.08
CA GLU A 132 -25.29 8.89 -2.32
C GLU A 132 -25.44 7.89 -3.48
N LEU A 133 -24.48 6.94 -3.60
CA LEU A 133 -24.54 5.89 -4.63
C LEU A 133 -25.64 4.86 -4.36
N TYR A 134 -25.81 4.50 -3.10
CA TYR A 134 -26.72 3.44 -2.66
C TYR A 134 -27.47 3.85 -1.39
N PRO A 135 -28.58 4.60 -1.51
CA PRO A 135 -29.37 5.05 -0.34
C PRO A 135 -29.82 3.92 0.59
N ILE A 136 -29.97 2.71 0.06
CA ILE A 136 -30.33 1.51 0.84
C ILE A 136 -29.32 1.23 1.97
N PHE A 137 -28.08 1.67 1.83
CA PHE A 137 -27.02 1.44 2.83
C PHE A 137 -27.03 2.45 3.99
N GLY A 138 -27.87 3.49 3.93
CA GLY A 138 -27.93 4.51 4.98
C GLY A 138 -28.37 4.04 6.37
N LYS A 139 -28.88 2.82 6.50
CA LYS A 139 -29.28 2.22 7.78
C LYS A 139 -28.32 1.16 8.32
N MET A 140 -27.24 0.87 7.60
CA MET A 140 -26.28 -0.15 8.00
C MET A 140 -25.40 0.34 9.15
N LYS A 141 -25.00 -0.61 9.99
CA LYS A 141 -24.02 -0.36 11.04
C LYS A 141 -22.61 -0.65 10.55
N MET A 142 -21.69 0.23 10.87
CA MET A 142 -20.26 -0.01 10.65
C MET A 142 -19.68 -0.77 11.84
N LEU A 143 -18.95 -1.86 11.56
CA LEU A 143 -18.33 -2.69 12.59
C LEU A 143 -16.88 -2.30 12.83
N ARG A 144 -16.15 -1.92 11.78
CA ARG A 144 -14.71 -1.67 11.86
C ARG A 144 -14.27 -0.64 10.83
N GLN A 145 -13.23 0.08 11.23
CA GLN A 145 -12.44 0.93 10.37
C GLN A 145 -10.97 0.56 10.54
N TRP A 146 -10.19 0.68 9.48
CA TRP A 146 -8.73 0.57 9.52
C TRP A 146 -8.10 1.48 8.48
N GLY A 147 -6.79 1.72 8.63
CA GLY A 147 -5.98 2.44 7.65
C GLY A 147 -4.75 1.63 7.26
N GLY A 148 -4.37 1.72 6.01
CA GLY A 148 -3.08 1.28 5.49
C GLY A 148 -2.29 2.48 4.99
N ILE A 149 -0.97 2.38 4.92
CA ILE A 149 -0.13 3.47 4.46
C ILE A 149 0.17 3.28 2.97
N VAL A 150 -0.30 4.21 2.15
CA VAL A 150 0.01 4.24 0.72
C VAL A 150 1.11 5.25 0.41
N ASP A 151 1.82 4.98 -0.67
CA ASP A 151 2.85 5.84 -1.26
C ASP A 151 2.29 6.55 -2.49
N ILE A 152 2.17 7.85 -2.43
CA ILE A 152 1.59 8.67 -3.49
C ILE A 152 2.69 9.51 -4.15
N CYS A 153 2.83 9.37 -5.48
CA CYS A 153 3.59 10.30 -6.28
C CYS A 153 2.73 11.53 -6.62
N PRO A 154 3.32 12.73 -6.67
CA PRO A 154 2.59 13.96 -6.99
C PRO A 154 1.91 13.94 -8.38
N ASP A 155 2.49 13.21 -9.33
CA ASP A 155 1.99 13.03 -10.70
C ASP A 155 1.16 11.77 -10.88
N ALA A 156 0.84 11.07 -9.78
CA ALA A 156 0.13 9.79 -9.75
C ALA A 156 0.79 8.67 -10.59
N SER A 157 2.09 8.81 -10.91
CA SER A 157 2.84 7.82 -11.69
C SER A 157 3.76 7.00 -10.78
N PRO A 158 3.77 5.66 -10.90
CA PRO A 158 4.67 4.82 -10.11
C PRO A 158 6.13 4.95 -10.55
N ILE A 159 7.03 4.65 -9.63
CA ILE A 159 8.47 4.65 -9.84
C ILE A 159 8.96 3.21 -9.94
N ILE A 160 9.39 2.78 -11.12
CA ILE A 160 10.12 1.53 -11.35
C ILE A 160 11.49 1.93 -11.87
N SER A 161 12.52 1.95 -11.01
CA SER A 161 13.80 2.54 -11.39
C SER A 161 14.98 2.04 -10.55
N LYS A 162 16.17 2.19 -11.11
CA LYS A 162 17.46 2.26 -10.41
C LYS A 162 17.74 3.70 -10.01
N CYS A 163 18.66 3.91 -9.08
CA CYS A 163 19.12 5.23 -8.68
C CYS A 163 20.66 5.36 -8.78
N GLU A 164 21.22 6.48 -8.31
CA GLU A 164 22.66 6.74 -8.31
C GLU A 164 23.45 5.74 -7.44
N VAL A 165 22.81 5.18 -6.41
CA VAL A 165 23.42 4.15 -5.56
C VAL A 165 23.41 2.81 -6.31
N LYS A 166 24.57 2.32 -6.70
CA LYS A 166 24.69 1.06 -7.45
C LYS A 166 24.12 -0.12 -6.66
N GLY A 167 23.27 -0.88 -7.30
CA GLY A 167 22.59 -2.04 -6.71
C GLY A 167 21.35 -1.71 -5.91
N LEU A 168 20.89 -0.45 -5.87
CA LEU A 168 19.64 -0.07 -5.23
C LEU A 168 18.57 0.22 -6.28
N TYR A 169 17.41 -0.41 -6.11
CA TYR A 169 16.28 -0.37 -7.02
C TYR A 169 14.99 -0.07 -6.26
N PHE A 170 14.03 0.57 -6.93
CA PHE A 170 12.75 0.95 -6.36
C PHE A 170 11.59 0.48 -7.26
N ASN A 171 10.55 -0.07 -6.63
CA ASN A 171 9.24 -0.27 -7.23
C ASN A 171 8.19 0.24 -6.23
N CYS A 172 7.70 1.46 -6.42
CA CYS A 172 6.92 2.20 -5.44
C CYS A 172 6.07 3.30 -6.09
N GLY A 173 5.35 4.07 -5.28
CA GLY A 173 4.54 5.20 -5.75
C GLY A 173 3.22 4.77 -6.41
N TRP A 174 2.74 3.59 -6.12
CA TRP A 174 1.55 3.00 -6.75
C TRP A 174 0.23 3.56 -6.21
N GLY A 175 0.26 4.26 -5.07
CA GLY A 175 -0.94 4.77 -4.43
C GLY A 175 -1.99 3.67 -4.23
N THR A 176 -3.21 3.88 -4.72
CA THR A 176 -4.31 2.91 -4.65
C THR A 176 -4.29 1.88 -5.79
N GLY A 177 -3.35 1.98 -6.73
CA GLY A 177 -3.27 1.14 -7.93
C GLY A 177 -2.43 -0.12 -7.80
N GLY A 178 -1.66 -0.28 -6.71
CA GLY A 178 -0.59 -1.27 -6.61
C GLY A 178 -1.03 -2.72 -6.70
N PHE A 179 -2.13 -3.11 -6.07
CA PHE A 179 -2.57 -4.50 -6.04
C PHE A 179 -2.81 -5.06 -7.45
N LYS A 180 -3.60 -4.36 -8.25
CA LYS A 180 -3.91 -4.81 -9.63
C LYS A 180 -2.72 -4.74 -10.58
N ALA A 181 -1.76 -3.88 -10.28
CA ALA A 181 -0.55 -3.72 -11.09
C ALA A 181 0.56 -4.72 -10.73
N THR A 182 0.44 -5.48 -9.64
CA THR A 182 1.50 -6.35 -9.10
C THR A 182 2.10 -7.29 -10.16
N PRO A 183 1.35 -8.04 -10.98
CA PRO A 183 1.96 -8.95 -11.95
C PRO A 183 2.76 -8.23 -13.04
N GLY A 184 2.18 -7.15 -13.60
CA GLY A 184 2.83 -6.36 -14.63
C GLY A 184 4.07 -5.62 -14.14
N SER A 185 3.96 -4.96 -12.96
CA SER A 185 5.08 -4.24 -12.37
C SER A 185 6.22 -5.18 -11.97
N ALA A 186 5.91 -6.37 -11.44
CA ALA A 186 6.91 -7.36 -11.10
C ALA A 186 7.68 -7.85 -12.34
N ASN A 187 6.98 -8.10 -13.44
CA ASN A 187 7.61 -8.50 -14.71
C ASN A 187 8.57 -7.40 -15.22
N VAL A 188 8.11 -6.16 -15.29
CA VAL A 188 8.96 -5.03 -15.74
C VAL A 188 10.15 -4.80 -14.80
N PHE A 189 9.96 -4.97 -13.50
CA PHE A 189 11.00 -4.74 -12.49
C PHE A 189 12.07 -5.84 -12.47
N ALA A 190 11.74 -7.06 -12.92
CA ALA A 190 12.67 -8.19 -12.96
C ALA A 190 13.64 -8.12 -14.16
N HIS A 191 13.30 -7.39 -15.21
CA HIS A 191 14.09 -7.20 -16.43
C HIS A 191 14.81 -5.86 -16.45
#